data_98a232341a04ccb696c441851284f217
#
_entry.id   98a232341a04ccb696c441851284f217
#
_cell.length_a   1.000
_cell.length_b   1.000
_cell.length_c   1.000
_cell.angle_alpha   90.00
_cell.angle_beta   90.00
_cell.angle_gamma   90.00
#
_symmetry.space_group_name_H-M   'P 1'
#
loop_
_entity.id
_entity.type
_entity.pdbx_description
1 polymer ?
#
loop_
_entity_poly.entity_id
_entity_poly.type
_entity_poly.pdbx_seq_one_letter_code
_entity_poly.pdbx_strand_id
1 'polypeptide(L)'
;TPSYYEENEDGIVPDLRLFDGNFTKPAIPYIRDGFAHMKNLSVYGSTRFKLTDRLALIGGGRFVDWQYRYSSNRNNFADSRHKNKVFIPYLGASYDLNDNLTAYTSYTTIFRPQPRYLDRNGKPLEPQRGKTYELGLKASGFEGRLNASAAAFINKRDHLGKEIRDDEHQRIYYESVNNTTTKGVELSVGGRLSDKWLINASYAYSKLKNDAGNLVNPSYPAHLFKLFTAYDVTDRLNLGANVNWQSGTNAVSDEYQPLTAAGKEALTQRSYATLDLTAHYKIGKSTRIGLDFENVFNKRYRPMPDIHVYGTPRSLTATLKHTF
;
A
#
# COMPACT_ATOMS: atom_id res chain seq x y z
N THR A 1 -17.47 -9.74 2.83
CA THR A 1 -17.76 -11.06 3.42
C THR A 1 -19.17 -11.01 3.95
N PRO A 2 -20.13 -11.77 3.40
CA PRO A 2 -21.40 -11.93 4.06
C PRO A 2 -21.14 -12.46 5.45
N SER A 3 -21.86 -11.95 6.45
CA SER A 3 -21.84 -12.46 7.81
C SER A 3 -22.24 -13.93 7.78
N TYR A 4 -21.29 -14.81 8.05
CA TYR A 4 -21.50 -16.26 8.04
C TYR A 4 -21.99 -16.78 9.39
N TYR A 5 -22.57 -15.93 10.17
CA TYR A 5 -23.26 -16.33 11.38
C TYR A 5 -24.73 -16.41 11.02
N GLU A 6 -25.21 -17.60 10.64
CA GLU A 6 -26.58 -17.95 10.97
C GLU A 6 -26.66 -17.88 12.49
N GLU A 7 -27.49 -16.98 13.00
CA GLU A 7 -27.87 -16.96 14.40
C GLU A 7 -28.51 -18.31 14.72
N ASN A 8 -27.73 -19.23 15.24
CA ASN A 8 -28.30 -20.30 16.02
C ASN A 8 -28.77 -19.65 17.33
N GLU A 9 -30.02 -19.83 17.69
CA GLU A 9 -30.64 -19.30 18.91
C GLU A 9 -29.86 -19.62 20.20
N ASP A 10 -28.92 -20.56 20.16
CA ASP A 10 -28.04 -20.97 21.24
C ASP A 10 -26.69 -20.23 21.31
N GLY A 11 -26.46 -19.26 20.45
CA GLY A 11 -25.15 -18.60 20.29
C GLY A 11 -25.01 -17.25 21.01
N ILE A 12 -25.68 -17.03 22.11
CA ILE A 12 -25.44 -15.84 22.93
C ILE A 12 -24.01 -15.95 23.50
N VAL A 13 -23.09 -15.18 22.94
CA VAL A 13 -21.78 -14.98 23.55
C VAL A 13 -22.04 -14.30 24.90
N PRO A 14 -21.78 -14.97 26.04
CA PRO A 14 -21.95 -14.35 27.35
C PRO A 14 -21.10 -13.09 27.40
N ASP A 15 -21.49 -12.11 28.19
CA ASP A 15 -20.75 -10.86 28.38
C ASP A 15 -19.25 -11.19 28.52
N LEU A 16 -18.44 -10.72 27.55
CA LEU A 16 -17.00 -11.03 27.49
C LEU A 16 -16.26 -10.67 28.79
N ARG A 17 -16.85 -9.80 29.62
CA ARG A 17 -16.33 -9.43 30.95
C ARG A 17 -16.55 -10.52 32.00
N LEU A 18 -17.46 -11.46 31.77
CA LEU A 18 -17.82 -12.58 32.64
C LEU A 18 -17.38 -13.93 32.07
N PHE A 19 -16.62 -13.91 30.97
CA PHE A 19 -16.17 -15.12 30.29
C PHE A 19 -15.12 -15.85 31.14
N ASP A 20 -15.49 -17.02 31.61
CA ASP A 20 -14.67 -17.90 32.45
C ASP A 20 -13.78 -18.89 31.67
N GLY A 21 -13.77 -18.80 30.35
CA GLY A 21 -13.03 -19.72 29.48
C GLY A 21 -13.80 -21.00 29.12
N ASN A 22 -14.96 -21.26 29.72
CA ASN A 22 -15.81 -22.44 29.46
C ASN A 22 -16.82 -22.16 28.33
N PHE A 23 -16.34 -22.14 27.09
CA PHE A 23 -17.20 -22.04 25.92
C PHE A 23 -17.16 -23.34 25.13
N THR A 24 -18.30 -24.00 25.01
CA THR A 24 -18.42 -25.14 24.09
C THR A 24 -18.32 -24.63 22.67
N LYS A 25 -17.24 -24.96 21.97
CA LYS A 25 -17.03 -24.56 20.57
C LYS A 25 -18.22 -25.08 19.75
N PRO A 26 -19.03 -24.19 19.15
CA PRO A 26 -20.13 -24.63 18.32
C PRO A 26 -19.60 -25.48 17.16
N ALA A 27 -20.30 -26.55 16.81
CA ALA A 27 -19.99 -27.32 15.61
C ALA A 27 -20.36 -26.44 14.41
N ILE A 28 -19.37 -25.73 13.85
CA ILE A 28 -19.56 -24.96 12.62
C ILE A 28 -19.48 -25.95 11.46
N PRO A 29 -20.62 -26.27 10.80
CA PRO A 29 -20.55 -27.15 9.64
C PRO A 29 -19.70 -26.52 8.56
N TYR A 30 -18.81 -27.30 7.96
CA TYR A 30 -18.00 -26.87 6.83
C TYR A 30 -18.89 -26.60 5.62
N ILE A 31 -19.19 -25.34 5.35
CA ILE A 31 -20.23 -24.95 4.37
C ILE A 31 -19.65 -24.65 2.99
N ARG A 32 -18.32 -24.51 2.83
CA ARG A 32 -17.71 -24.07 1.57
C ARG A 32 -16.48 -24.87 1.19
N ASP A 33 -16.54 -25.44 0.00
CA ASP A 33 -15.36 -25.76 -0.81
C ASP A 33 -15.36 -24.89 -2.06
N GLY A 34 -14.30 -24.12 -2.22
CA GLY A 34 -14.05 -23.36 -3.42
C GLY A 34 -12.57 -23.42 -3.79
N PHE A 35 -12.30 -23.84 -5.01
CA PHE A 35 -10.93 -23.93 -5.54
C PHE A 35 -10.70 -22.84 -6.58
N ALA A 36 -9.70 -22.01 -6.35
CA ALA A 36 -9.21 -21.04 -7.32
C ALA A 36 -7.90 -21.52 -7.91
N HIS A 37 -7.87 -21.71 -9.21
CA HIS A 37 -6.65 -22.03 -9.95
C HIS A 37 -6.27 -20.86 -10.83
N MET A 38 -5.08 -20.31 -10.63
CA MET A 38 -4.52 -19.21 -11.42
C MET A 38 -3.26 -19.65 -12.11
N LYS A 39 -3.20 -19.45 -13.44
CA LYS A 39 -2.00 -19.64 -14.24
C LYS A 39 -1.60 -18.31 -14.87
N ASN A 40 -0.35 -17.90 -14.67
CA ASN A 40 0.21 -16.70 -15.26
C ASN A 40 1.53 -17.06 -15.93
N LEU A 41 1.52 -17.08 -17.25
CA LEU A 41 2.71 -17.22 -18.08
C LEU A 41 3.06 -15.89 -18.69
N SER A 42 4.30 -15.45 -18.56
CA SER A 42 4.73 -14.19 -19.16
C SER A 42 6.16 -14.26 -19.68
N VAL A 43 6.35 -13.56 -20.80
CA VAL A 43 7.66 -13.31 -21.40
C VAL A 43 7.86 -11.82 -21.44
N TYR A 44 9.03 -11.33 -21.08
CA TYR A 44 9.36 -9.91 -21.12
C TYR A 44 10.73 -9.70 -21.76
N GLY A 45 10.91 -8.52 -22.34
CA GLY A 45 12.18 -8.07 -22.87
C GLY A 45 12.31 -6.56 -22.72
N SER A 46 13.52 -6.10 -22.53
CA SER A 46 13.84 -4.68 -22.47
C SER A 46 15.20 -4.38 -23.10
N THR A 47 15.33 -3.18 -23.59
CA THR A 47 16.56 -2.67 -24.15
C THR A 47 16.79 -1.24 -23.74
N ARG A 48 18.05 -0.86 -23.60
CA ARG A 48 18.51 0.50 -23.39
C ARG A 48 19.48 0.86 -24.52
N PHE A 49 19.09 1.86 -25.30
CA PHE A 49 19.91 2.42 -26.38
C PHE A 49 20.53 3.73 -25.91
N LYS A 50 21.85 3.79 -25.89
CA LYS A 50 22.59 5.05 -25.75
C LYS A 50 22.64 5.73 -27.12
N LEU A 51 21.88 6.80 -27.29
CA LEU A 51 21.88 7.60 -28.51
C LEU A 51 23.07 8.57 -28.54
N THR A 52 23.46 9.05 -27.36
CA THR A 52 24.67 9.85 -27.13
C THR A 52 25.25 9.47 -25.77
N ASP A 53 26.39 10.05 -25.40
CA ASP A 53 26.99 9.85 -24.07
C ASP A 53 26.03 10.28 -22.94
N ARG A 54 25.12 11.22 -23.22
CA ARG A 54 24.19 11.79 -22.23
C ARG A 54 22.75 11.35 -22.39
N LEU A 55 22.34 10.85 -23.57
CA LEU A 55 20.95 10.49 -23.87
C LEU A 55 20.81 8.99 -24.06
N ALA A 56 19.96 8.37 -23.24
CA ALA A 56 19.56 6.98 -23.40
C ALA A 56 18.04 6.85 -23.54
N LEU A 57 17.61 6.00 -24.45
CA LEU A 57 16.23 5.55 -24.59
C LEU A 57 16.08 4.15 -24.01
N ILE A 58 14.98 3.91 -23.35
CA ILE A 58 14.63 2.62 -22.75
C ILE A 58 13.30 2.20 -23.31
N GLY A 59 13.22 0.97 -23.83
CA GLY A 59 11.99 0.43 -24.35
C GLY A 59 11.87 -1.05 -24.06
N GLY A 60 10.66 -1.52 -23.93
CA GLY A 60 10.40 -2.92 -23.71
C GLY A 60 8.93 -3.22 -23.51
N GLY A 61 8.65 -4.46 -23.19
CA GLY A 61 7.31 -4.90 -22.89
C GLY A 61 7.26 -6.31 -22.32
N ARG A 62 6.11 -6.62 -21.80
CA ARG A 62 5.78 -7.92 -21.24
C ARG A 62 4.54 -8.46 -21.93
N PHE A 63 4.63 -9.64 -22.49
CA PHE A 63 3.47 -10.40 -22.93
C PHE A 63 3.01 -11.30 -21.78
N VAL A 64 1.69 -11.31 -21.51
CA VAL A 64 1.08 -12.06 -20.41
C VAL A 64 -0.04 -12.94 -20.99
N ASP A 65 -0.01 -14.24 -20.72
CA ASP A 65 -1.16 -15.16 -20.83
C ASP A 65 -1.62 -15.50 -19.42
N TRP A 66 -2.73 -14.91 -19.01
CA TRP A 66 -3.30 -15.06 -17.69
C TRP A 66 -4.61 -15.84 -17.79
N GLN A 67 -4.75 -16.85 -16.92
CA GLN A 67 -5.91 -17.70 -16.84
C GLN A 67 -6.33 -17.87 -15.38
N TYR A 68 -7.62 -17.82 -15.15
CA TYR A 68 -8.23 -18.04 -13.86
C TYR A 68 -9.41 -18.97 -13.99
N ARG A 69 -9.48 -19.96 -13.12
CA ARG A 69 -10.63 -20.87 -12.97
C ARG A 69 -11.01 -20.87 -11.50
N TYR A 70 -12.28 -20.71 -11.25
CA TYR A 70 -12.88 -20.91 -9.94
C TYR A 70 -13.95 -21.97 -10.06
N SER A 71 -13.97 -22.92 -9.13
CA SER A 71 -15.01 -23.92 -8.97
C SER A 71 -15.45 -23.97 -7.51
N SER A 72 -16.73 -24.15 -7.28
CA SER A 72 -17.30 -24.28 -5.95
C SER A 72 -18.40 -25.35 -5.97
N ASN A 73 -18.49 -26.12 -4.89
CA ASN A 73 -19.55 -27.09 -4.69
C ASN A 73 -20.91 -26.46 -4.29
N ARG A 74 -20.96 -25.15 -4.18
CA ARG A 74 -22.20 -24.42 -3.84
C ARG A 74 -23.03 -24.18 -5.10
N ASN A 75 -24.30 -24.59 -5.10
CA ASN A 75 -25.22 -24.57 -6.25
C ASN A 75 -25.44 -23.19 -6.89
N ASN A 76 -25.03 -22.08 -6.24
CA ASN A 76 -25.24 -20.72 -6.72
C ASN A 76 -23.97 -20.06 -7.29
N PHE A 77 -22.83 -20.74 -7.32
CA PHE A 77 -21.60 -20.24 -7.92
C PHE A 77 -21.23 -21.10 -9.10
N ALA A 78 -21.56 -20.62 -10.29
CA ALA A 78 -21.14 -21.28 -11.53
C ALA A 78 -19.61 -21.28 -11.63
N ASP A 79 -19.06 -22.36 -12.16
CA ASP A 79 -17.65 -22.42 -12.56
C ASP A 79 -17.31 -21.23 -13.44
N SER A 80 -16.38 -20.43 -13.02
CA SER A 80 -15.93 -19.26 -13.78
C SER A 80 -14.55 -19.49 -14.40
N ARG A 81 -14.42 -19.17 -15.69
CA ARG A 81 -13.16 -19.26 -16.42
C ARG A 81 -12.88 -17.92 -17.09
N HIS A 82 -11.72 -17.35 -16.77
CA HIS A 82 -11.27 -16.09 -17.36
C HIS A 82 -9.90 -16.30 -17.98
N LYS A 83 -9.73 -15.73 -19.18
CA LYS A 83 -8.49 -15.80 -19.92
C LYS A 83 -8.21 -14.45 -20.55
N ASN A 84 -7.02 -13.94 -20.33
CA ASN A 84 -6.56 -12.68 -20.88
C ASN A 84 -5.17 -12.87 -21.47
N LYS A 85 -5.00 -12.41 -22.71
CA LYS A 85 -3.69 -12.26 -23.34
C LYS A 85 -3.47 -10.79 -23.59
N VAL A 86 -2.39 -10.24 -23.07
CA VAL A 86 -2.14 -8.80 -23.12
C VAL A 86 -0.65 -8.52 -23.30
N PHE A 87 -0.35 -7.51 -24.09
CA PHE A 87 0.98 -6.92 -24.17
C PHE A 87 1.00 -5.62 -23.34
N ILE A 88 2.00 -5.48 -22.49
CA ILE A 88 2.20 -4.38 -21.54
C ILE A 88 3.50 -3.68 -21.94
N PRO A 89 3.42 -2.62 -22.77
CA PRO A 89 4.60 -1.85 -23.16
C PRO A 89 5.04 -0.87 -22.09
N TYR A 90 6.32 -0.51 -22.12
CA TYR A 90 6.87 0.63 -21.44
C TYR A 90 7.95 1.32 -22.28
N LEU A 91 8.08 2.63 -22.10
CA LEU A 91 9.05 3.47 -22.78
C LEU A 91 9.63 4.46 -21.76
N GLY A 92 10.87 4.84 -21.93
CA GLY A 92 11.51 5.86 -21.12
C GLY A 92 12.66 6.54 -21.85
N ALA A 93 13.02 7.70 -21.37
CA ALA A 93 14.22 8.40 -21.77
C ALA A 93 14.93 8.95 -20.54
N SER A 94 16.24 8.96 -20.55
CA SER A 94 17.07 9.61 -19.53
C SER A 94 18.11 10.49 -20.21
N TYR A 95 18.30 11.69 -19.67
CA TYR A 95 19.27 12.66 -20.13
C TYR A 95 20.13 13.15 -18.97
N ASP A 96 21.43 12.92 -19.07
CA ASP A 96 22.40 13.35 -18.07
C ASP A 96 22.71 14.84 -18.29
N LEU A 97 22.15 15.69 -17.43
CA LEU A 97 22.35 17.13 -17.42
C LEU A 97 23.81 17.48 -17.09
N ASN A 98 24.36 16.73 -16.14
CA ASN A 98 25.77 16.70 -15.79
C ASN A 98 26.08 15.34 -15.11
N ASP A 99 27.31 15.18 -14.61
CA ASP A 99 27.78 13.91 -14.00
C ASP A 99 26.99 13.49 -12.75
N ASN A 100 26.29 14.43 -12.12
CA ASN A 100 25.58 14.22 -10.86
C ASN A 100 24.06 14.40 -10.97
N LEU A 101 23.54 14.82 -12.13
CA LEU A 101 22.11 15.14 -12.31
C LEU A 101 21.58 14.57 -13.61
N THR A 102 20.58 13.70 -13.51
CA THR A 102 19.90 13.09 -14.64
C THR A 102 18.42 13.48 -14.61
N ALA A 103 17.89 13.98 -15.73
CA ALA A 103 16.46 14.10 -15.98
C ALA A 103 15.95 12.84 -16.66
N TYR A 104 14.72 12.42 -16.35
CA TYR A 104 14.11 11.28 -17.01
C TYR A 104 12.62 11.47 -17.22
N THR A 105 12.09 10.74 -18.19
CA THR A 105 10.65 10.58 -18.38
C THR A 105 10.33 9.14 -18.66
N SER A 106 9.12 8.70 -18.28
CA SER A 106 8.67 7.36 -18.54
C SER A 106 7.17 7.29 -18.89
N TYR A 107 6.84 6.32 -19.72
CA TYR A 107 5.49 5.87 -20.01
C TYR A 107 5.40 4.39 -19.68
N THR A 108 4.48 4.01 -18.80
CA THR A 108 4.23 2.63 -18.42
C THR A 108 2.75 2.30 -18.51
N THR A 109 2.43 1.03 -18.73
CA THR A 109 1.06 0.56 -18.74
C THR A 109 0.82 -0.45 -17.65
N ILE A 110 -0.44 -0.58 -17.22
CA ILE A 110 -0.87 -1.46 -16.14
C ILE A 110 -1.96 -2.39 -16.67
N PHE A 111 -1.85 -3.66 -16.28
CA PHE A 111 -2.88 -4.66 -16.46
C PHE A 111 -3.05 -5.44 -15.15
N ARG A 112 -4.27 -5.42 -14.59
CA ARG A 112 -4.62 -6.12 -13.35
C ARG A 112 -5.95 -6.83 -13.50
N PRO A 113 -5.97 -8.16 -13.62
CA PRO A 113 -7.22 -8.94 -13.62
C PRO A 113 -8.00 -8.79 -12.33
N GLN A 114 -9.35 -8.84 -12.43
CA GLN A 114 -10.29 -8.69 -11.31
C GLN A 114 -11.30 -9.85 -11.26
N PRO A 115 -10.86 -11.12 -11.22
CA PRO A 115 -11.77 -12.26 -11.37
C PRO A 115 -12.73 -12.47 -10.19
N ARG A 116 -12.46 -11.84 -9.04
CA ARG A 116 -13.29 -11.95 -7.83
C ARG A 116 -14.22 -10.76 -7.63
N TYR A 117 -14.07 -9.70 -8.42
CA TYR A 117 -14.93 -8.53 -8.36
C TYR A 117 -16.10 -8.76 -9.31
N LEU A 118 -17.20 -9.26 -8.73
CA LEU A 118 -18.40 -9.64 -9.49
C LEU A 118 -19.36 -8.46 -9.54
N ASP A 119 -19.90 -8.19 -10.73
CA ASP A 119 -20.95 -7.21 -10.92
C ASP A 119 -22.30 -7.67 -10.32
N ARG A 120 -23.32 -6.85 -10.43
CA ARG A 120 -24.68 -7.16 -9.96
C ARG A 120 -25.25 -8.49 -10.51
N ASN A 121 -24.79 -8.93 -11.67
CA ASN A 121 -25.20 -10.14 -12.35
C ASN A 121 -24.31 -11.35 -12.05
N GLY A 122 -23.31 -11.19 -11.16
CA GLY A 122 -22.35 -12.24 -10.83
C GLY A 122 -21.25 -12.43 -11.89
N LYS A 123 -21.11 -11.50 -12.85
CA LYS A 123 -20.06 -11.52 -13.86
C LYS A 123 -18.83 -10.75 -13.36
N PRO A 124 -17.60 -11.28 -13.48
CA PRO A 124 -16.40 -10.56 -13.13
C PRO A 124 -16.22 -9.28 -13.94
N LEU A 125 -15.70 -8.25 -13.27
CA LEU A 125 -15.35 -7.01 -13.94
C LEU A 125 -14.22 -7.20 -14.95
N GLU A 126 -14.21 -6.34 -15.96
CA GLU A 126 -13.09 -6.25 -16.90
C GLU A 126 -11.78 -5.94 -16.15
N PRO A 127 -10.63 -6.44 -16.64
CA PRO A 127 -9.35 -6.13 -16.02
C PRO A 127 -9.09 -4.62 -15.95
N GLN A 128 -8.53 -4.18 -14.82
CA GLN A 128 -8.03 -2.80 -14.73
C GLN A 128 -6.94 -2.59 -15.77
N ARG A 129 -7.03 -1.49 -16.46
CA ARG A 129 -6.02 -1.00 -17.39
C ARG A 129 -5.59 0.40 -16.96
N GLY A 130 -4.32 0.71 -17.12
CA GLY A 130 -3.84 2.03 -16.78
C GLY A 130 -2.63 2.43 -17.58
N LYS A 131 -2.38 3.74 -17.57
CA LYS A 131 -1.24 4.40 -18.20
C LYS A 131 -0.65 5.37 -17.19
N THR A 132 0.65 5.28 -16.98
CA THR A 132 1.38 6.21 -16.10
C THR A 132 2.38 6.99 -16.96
N TYR A 133 2.36 8.29 -16.78
CA TYR A 133 3.34 9.24 -17.30
C TYR A 133 4.08 9.82 -16.12
N GLU A 134 5.39 9.80 -16.18
CA GLU A 134 6.25 10.31 -15.13
C GLU A 134 7.37 11.16 -15.73
N LEU A 135 7.68 12.26 -15.04
CA LEU A 135 8.82 13.12 -15.29
C LEU A 135 9.57 13.30 -13.98
N GLY A 136 10.87 13.16 -13.99
CA GLY A 136 11.64 13.29 -12.76
C GLY A 136 13.11 13.68 -12.96
N LEU A 137 13.72 13.95 -11.82
CA LEU A 137 15.14 14.23 -11.67
C LEU A 137 15.75 13.25 -10.68
N LYS A 138 16.96 12.82 -10.95
CA LYS A 138 17.80 12.03 -10.04
C LYS A 138 19.13 12.75 -9.87
N ALA A 139 19.55 12.91 -8.63
CA ALA A 139 20.81 13.55 -8.30
C ALA A 139 21.65 12.63 -7.40
N SER A 140 22.96 12.66 -7.59
CA SER A 140 23.94 12.06 -6.69
C SER A 140 24.88 13.13 -6.18
N GLY A 141 25.25 13.05 -4.90
CA GLY A 141 26.15 13.98 -4.26
C GLY A 141 27.11 13.27 -3.31
N PHE A 142 28.06 14.02 -2.74
CA PHE A 142 29.04 13.47 -1.79
C PHE A 142 29.75 12.21 -2.34
N GLU A 143 30.26 12.31 -3.58
CA GLU A 143 30.93 11.18 -4.25
C GLU A 143 30.02 9.92 -4.37
N GLY A 144 28.72 10.13 -4.63
CA GLY A 144 27.74 9.05 -4.77
C GLY A 144 27.18 8.50 -3.45
N ARG A 145 27.61 9.03 -2.30
CA ARG A 145 27.14 8.58 -0.98
C ARG A 145 25.74 9.05 -0.64
N LEU A 146 25.24 10.12 -1.26
CA LEU A 146 23.90 10.66 -1.10
C LEU A 146 23.18 10.67 -2.45
N ASN A 147 21.98 10.12 -2.49
CA ASN A 147 21.13 10.11 -3.67
C ASN A 147 19.82 10.81 -3.38
N ALA A 148 19.32 11.60 -4.31
CA ALA A 148 18.04 12.27 -4.23
C ALA A 148 17.23 12.04 -5.50
N SER A 149 15.93 12.02 -5.39
CA SER A 149 15.02 12.01 -6.55
C SER A 149 13.81 12.89 -6.30
N ALA A 150 13.32 13.47 -7.40
CA ALA A 150 12.06 14.19 -7.44
C ALA A 150 11.29 13.72 -8.69
N ALA A 151 10.02 13.35 -8.54
CA ALA A 151 9.18 12.91 -9.64
C ALA A 151 7.80 13.54 -9.55
N ALA A 152 7.20 13.84 -10.70
CA ALA A 152 5.80 14.16 -10.84
C ALA A 152 5.16 13.14 -11.80
N PHE A 153 3.97 12.66 -11.46
CA PHE A 153 3.32 11.63 -12.25
C PHE A 153 1.82 11.86 -12.43
N ILE A 154 1.32 11.30 -13.52
CA ILE A 154 -0.12 11.18 -13.80
C ILE A 154 -0.39 9.72 -14.14
N ASN A 155 -1.25 9.08 -13.36
CA ASN A 155 -1.71 7.72 -13.59
C ASN A 155 -3.21 7.76 -13.94
N LYS A 156 -3.56 7.34 -15.15
CA LYS A 156 -4.94 7.19 -15.59
C LYS A 156 -5.33 5.73 -15.55
N ARG A 157 -6.49 5.41 -14.97
CA ARG A 157 -6.98 4.02 -14.85
C ARG A 157 -8.42 3.92 -15.27
N ASP A 158 -8.71 2.80 -15.94
CA ASP A 158 -10.04 2.36 -16.31
C ASP A 158 -10.36 1.03 -15.61
N HIS A 159 -11.64 0.76 -15.44
CA HIS A 159 -12.19 -0.43 -14.82
C HIS A 159 -11.73 -0.63 -13.35
N LEU A 160 -11.62 0.45 -12.58
CA LEU A 160 -11.37 0.34 -11.14
C LEU A 160 -12.62 -0.25 -10.47
N GLY A 161 -12.49 -1.42 -9.84
CA GLY A 161 -13.59 -2.04 -9.12
C GLY A 161 -13.91 -1.27 -7.84
N LYS A 162 -15.17 -0.83 -7.70
CA LYS A 162 -15.75 -0.15 -6.58
C LYS A 162 -16.76 -1.07 -5.92
N GLU A 163 -16.60 -1.31 -4.62
CA GLU A 163 -17.55 -2.11 -3.83
C GLU A 163 -18.85 -1.36 -3.63
N ILE A 164 -19.95 -2.01 -3.91
CA ILE A 164 -21.32 -1.53 -3.66
C ILE A 164 -21.99 -2.49 -2.68
N ARG A 165 -22.50 -1.93 -1.60
CA ARG A 165 -23.32 -2.66 -0.63
C ARG A 165 -24.79 -2.38 -0.92
N ASP A 166 -25.51 -3.43 -1.24
CA ASP A 166 -26.94 -3.39 -1.47
C ASP A 166 -27.61 -3.95 -0.21
N ASP A 167 -27.91 -3.06 0.74
CA ASP A 167 -28.46 -3.42 2.05
C ASP A 167 -29.89 -3.97 1.92
N GLU A 168 -30.64 -3.56 0.90
CA GLU A 168 -32.01 -4.04 0.64
C GLU A 168 -32.00 -5.55 0.26
N HIS A 169 -31.00 -5.99 -0.50
CA HIS A 169 -30.86 -7.37 -0.94
C HIS A 169 -29.78 -8.15 -0.18
N GLN A 170 -29.22 -7.57 0.88
CA GLN A 170 -28.16 -8.19 1.70
C GLN A 170 -26.97 -8.74 0.88
N ARG A 171 -26.54 -8.00 -0.14
CA ARG A 171 -25.45 -8.46 -1.04
C ARG A 171 -24.42 -7.39 -1.29
N ILE A 172 -23.20 -7.86 -1.62
CA ILE A 172 -22.08 -7.02 -2.07
C ILE A 172 -21.80 -7.37 -3.52
N TYR A 173 -21.69 -6.35 -4.37
CA TYR A 173 -21.23 -6.47 -5.75
C TYR A 173 -20.27 -5.34 -6.09
N TYR A 174 -19.68 -5.37 -7.27
CA TYR A 174 -18.71 -4.40 -7.70
C TYR A 174 -19.17 -3.69 -8.99
N GLU A 175 -18.91 -2.39 -9.03
CA GLU A 175 -19.09 -1.58 -10.23
C GLU A 175 -17.74 -1.12 -10.78
N SER A 176 -17.68 -0.93 -12.10
CA SER A 176 -16.49 -0.45 -12.78
C SER A 176 -16.49 1.07 -12.80
N VAL A 177 -15.50 1.69 -12.16
CA VAL A 177 -15.25 3.14 -12.26
C VAL A 177 -14.19 3.36 -13.34
N ASN A 178 -14.55 4.09 -14.38
CA ASN A 178 -13.68 4.43 -15.50
C ASN A 178 -13.08 5.83 -15.34
N ASN A 179 -12.07 6.16 -16.17
CA ASN A 179 -11.44 7.47 -16.26
C ASN A 179 -10.94 8.02 -14.90
N THR A 180 -10.51 7.16 -14.02
CA THR A 180 -9.91 7.64 -12.76
C THR A 180 -8.50 8.15 -13.01
N THR A 181 -8.15 9.26 -12.38
CA THR A 181 -6.84 9.88 -12.53
C THR A 181 -6.19 10.12 -11.18
N THR A 182 -4.99 9.55 -10.98
CA THR A 182 -4.11 9.90 -9.87
C THR A 182 -3.07 10.89 -10.36
N LYS A 183 -2.95 12.03 -9.68
CA LYS A 183 -1.84 12.97 -9.87
C LYS A 183 -1.03 13.03 -8.59
N GLY A 184 0.29 13.07 -8.72
CA GLY A 184 1.15 13.11 -7.54
C GLY A 184 2.55 13.60 -7.82
N VAL A 185 3.25 13.84 -6.70
CA VAL A 185 4.68 14.14 -6.65
C VAL A 185 5.34 13.28 -5.58
N GLU A 186 6.54 12.86 -5.84
CA GLU A 186 7.36 12.09 -4.91
C GLU A 186 8.75 12.72 -4.82
N LEU A 187 9.23 12.86 -3.59
CA LEU A 187 10.58 13.33 -3.28
C LEU A 187 11.25 12.28 -2.40
N SER A 188 12.51 12.00 -2.65
CA SER A 188 13.28 11.14 -1.78
C SER A 188 14.73 11.61 -1.69
N VAL A 189 15.34 11.38 -0.55
CA VAL A 189 16.77 11.50 -0.33
C VAL A 189 17.22 10.36 0.56
N GLY A 190 18.33 9.72 0.20
CA GLY A 190 18.87 8.61 0.98
C GLY A 190 20.36 8.44 0.80
N GLY A 191 21.03 8.11 1.90
CA GLY A 191 22.46 7.88 1.91
C GLY A 191 23.17 8.48 3.12
N ARG A 192 24.46 8.71 2.99
CA ARG A 192 25.31 9.25 4.06
C ARG A 192 25.64 10.72 3.82
N LEU A 193 25.26 11.58 4.78
CA LEU A 193 25.69 12.98 4.83
C LEU A 193 27.14 13.12 5.29
N SER A 194 27.59 12.17 6.12
CA SER A 194 28.99 12.01 6.53
C SER A 194 29.24 10.52 6.83
N ASP A 195 30.50 10.16 7.15
CA ASP A 195 30.83 8.76 7.51
C ASP A 195 30.04 8.25 8.72
N LYS A 196 29.57 9.17 9.56
CA LYS A 196 28.81 8.85 10.79
C LYS A 196 27.32 9.08 10.67
N TRP A 197 26.83 9.76 9.64
CA TRP A 197 25.45 10.19 9.57
C TRP A 197 24.72 9.63 8.35
N LEU A 198 23.79 8.73 8.60
CA LEU A 198 22.84 8.17 7.63
C LEU A 198 21.52 8.94 7.66
N ILE A 199 20.95 9.24 6.52
CA ILE A 199 19.62 9.81 6.36
C ILE A 199 18.86 9.08 5.26
N ASN A 200 17.55 8.83 5.49
CA ASN A 200 16.60 8.46 4.47
C ASN A 200 15.32 9.25 4.73
N ALA A 201 14.94 10.11 3.79
CA ALA A 201 13.70 10.87 3.88
C ALA A 201 12.89 10.71 2.59
N SER A 202 11.58 10.68 2.73
CA SER A 202 10.67 10.64 1.60
C SER A 202 9.41 11.46 1.89
N TYR A 203 8.91 12.08 0.84
CA TYR A 203 7.63 12.76 0.84
C TYR A 203 6.86 12.34 -0.40
N ALA A 204 5.58 12.01 -0.23
CA ALA A 204 4.68 11.71 -1.32
C ALA A 204 3.39 12.51 -1.18
N TYR A 205 2.94 13.06 -2.29
CA TYR A 205 1.62 13.63 -2.45
C TYR A 205 0.91 12.92 -3.58
N SER A 206 -0.32 12.46 -3.36
CA SER A 206 -1.14 11.93 -4.44
C SER A 206 -2.63 12.06 -4.14
N LYS A 207 -3.42 12.27 -5.20
CA LYS A 207 -4.88 12.26 -5.14
C LYS A 207 -5.46 11.49 -6.32
N LEU A 208 -6.31 10.52 -6.01
CA LEU A 208 -7.10 9.78 -6.99
C LEU A 208 -8.50 10.42 -7.11
N LYS A 209 -8.87 10.83 -8.32
CA LYS A 209 -10.17 11.43 -8.63
C LYS A 209 -10.85 10.70 -9.80
N ASN A 210 -12.18 10.72 -9.80
CA ASN A 210 -13.00 10.32 -10.96
C ASN A 210 -13.17 11.50 -11.94
N ASP A 211 -13.92 11.29 -13.03
CA ASP A 211 -14.22 12.30 -14.06
C ASP A 211 -14.91 13.55 -13.50
N ALA A 212 -15.79 13.36 -12.51
CA ALA A 212 -16.50 14.44 -11.86
C ALA A 212 -15.61 15.26 -10.90
N GLY A 213 -14.33 14.86 -10.73
CA GLY A 213 -13.40 15.52 -9.85
C GLY A 213 -13.50 15.12 -8.38
N ASN A 214 -14.36 14.15 -8.04
CA ASN A 214 -14.53 13.63 -6.68
C ASN A 214 -13.38 12.70 -6.30
N LEU A 215 -13.00 12.67 -5.01
CA LEU A 215 -12.03 11.72 -4.48
C LEU A 215 -12.62 10.31 -4.50
N VAL A 216 -11.86 9.34 -5.03
CA VAL A 216 -12.29 7.94 -5.12
C VAL A 216 -11.98 7.20 -3.83
N ASN A 217 -10.86 7.49 -3.18
CA ASN A 217 -10.43 6.81 -1.95
C ASN A 217 -10.06 7.84 -0.87
N PRO A 218 -11.03 8.50 -0.22
CA PRO A 218 -10.76 9.53 0.78
C PRO A 218 -10.18 8.96 2.10
N SER A 219 -10.23 7.64 2.29
CA SER A 219 -9.62 6.92 3.43
C SER A 219 -8.08 6.83 3.34
N TYR A 220 -7.48 7.15 2.19
CA TYR A 220 -6.03 7.21 2.04
C TYR A 220 -5.51 8.64 2.24
N PRO A 221 -4.39 8.81 2.97
CA PRO A 221 -3.79 10.13 3.17
C PRO A 221 -3.25 10.68 1.84
N ALA A 222 -3.54 11.97 1.58
CA ALA A 222 -3.03 12.64 0.39
C ALA A 222 -1.54 12.97 0.50
N HIS A 223 -1.04 13.19 1.71
CA HIS A 223 0.35 13.54 1.99
C HIS A 223 0.95 12.55 2.98
N LEU A 224 2.13 12.06 2.67
CA LEU A 224 2.95 11.19 3.51
C LEU A 224 4.36 11.76 3.60
N PHE A 225 4.90 11.83 4.80
CA PHE A 225 6.30 12.14 5.05
C PHE A 225 6.89 11.09 5.96
N LYS A 226 8.07 10.59 5.60
CA LYS A 226 8.85 9.65 6.41
C LYS A 226 10.29 10.13 6.47
N LEU A 227 10.87 10.08 7.64
CA LEU A 227 12.27 10.37 7.88
C LEU A 227 12.85 9.29 8.79
N PHE A 228 13.89 8.66 8.34
CA PHE A 228 14.77 7.84 9.18
C PHE A 228 16.15 8.46 9.18
N THR A 229 16.76 8.59 10.35
CA THR A 229 18.14 9.05 10.49
C THR A 229 18.86 8.24 11.56
N ALA A 230 20.13 7.98 11.35
CA ALA A 230 20.98 7.30 12.32
C ALA A 230 22.36 7.96 12.36
N TYR A 231 22.87 8.14 13.57
CA TYR A 231 24.14 8.80 13.81
C TYR A 231 25.04 7.95 14.70
N ASP A 232 26.25 7.68 14.24
CA ASP A 232 27.29 7.01 14.99
C ASP A 232 27.98 8.03 15.93
N VAL A 233 27.46 8.16 17.17
CA VAL A 233 27.99 9.08 18.17
C VAL A 233 29.43 8.71 18.51
N THR A 234 29.67 7.40 18.66
CA THR A 234 31.00 6.79 18.82
C THR A 234 31.05 5.50 17.99
N ASP A 235 32.20 4.85 17.92
CA ASP A 235 32.35 3.53 17.27
C ASP A 235 31.50 2.44 17.94
N ARG A 236 31.01 2.71 19.16
CA ARG A 236 30.19 1.77 19.94
C ARG A 236 28.75 2.19 20.09
N LEU A 237 28.43 3.49 20.02
CA LEU A 237 27.08 4.03 20.23
C LEU A 237 26.52 4.58 18.93
N ASN A 238 25.42 4.00 18.47
CA ASN A 238 24.60 4.49 17.38
C ASN A 238 23.22 4.92 17.93
N LEU A 239 22.78 6.10 17.54
CA LEU A 239 21.44 6.62 17.85
C LEU A 239 20.65 6.77 16.55
N GLY A 240 19.38 6.44 16.59
CA GLY A 240 18.50 6.59 15.44
C GLY A 240 17.18 7.25 15.81
N ALA A 241 16.55 7.86 14.83
CA ALA A 241 15.20 8.42 14.95
C ALA A 241 14.41 8.13 13.67
N ASN A 242 13.12 7.83 13.85
CA ASN A 242 12.18 7.64 12.76
C ASN A 242 10.96 8.52 12.99
N VAL A 243 10.64 9.38 12.02
CA VAL A 243 9.44 10.23 12.02
C VAL A 243 8.54 9.80 10.89
N ASN A 244 7.29 9.48 11.22
CA ASN A 244 6.24 9.26 10.24
C ASN A 244 5.15 10.28 10.44
N TRP A 245 4.81 11.00 9.37
CA TRP A 245 3.70 11.95 9.35
C TRP A 245 2.78 11.68 8.17
N GLN A 246 1.49 11.81 8.40
CA GLN A 246 0.48 11.77 7.33
C GLN A 246 -0.60 12.82 7.52
N SER A 247 -1.17 13.25 6.39
CA SER A 247 -2.36 14.11 6.39
C SER A 247 -3.59 13.37 6.94
N GLY A 248 -4.60 14.13 7.32
CA GLY A 248 -5.87 13.57 7.72
C GLY A 248 -6.53 12.75 6.61
N THR A 249 -7.35 11.78 7.01
CA THR A 249 -8.13 10.90 6.16
C THR A 249 -9.58 10.87 6.62
N ASN A 250 -10.48 10.54 5.70
CA ASN A 250 -11.90 10.45 5.96
C ASN A 250 -12.48 9.26 5.20
N ALA A 251 -13.03 8.29 5.90
CA ALA A 251 -13.68 7.14 5.29
C ALA A 251 -15.17 7.38 4.98
N VAL A 252 -15.70 8.57 5.25
CA VAL A 252 -17.05 8.96 4.81
C VAL A 252 -17.05 9.12 3.29
N SER A 253 -17.92 8.38 2.62
CA SER A 253 -18.12 8.45 1.16
C SER A 253 -19.61 8.68 0.87
N ASP A 254 -19.95 8.96 -0.38
CA ASP A 254 -21.35 9.09 -0.79
C ASP A 254 -22.18 7.83 -0.51
N GLU A 255 -21.51 6.67 -0.40
CA GLU A 255 -22.09 5.36 -0.14
C GLU A 255 -22.18 5.01 1.34
N TYR A 256 -21.28 5.57 2.15
CA TYR A 256 -21.25 5.36 3.59
C TYR A 256 -21.32 6.69 4.31
N GLN A 257 -22.55 7.14 4.54
CA GLN A 257 -22.87 8.36 5.29
C GLN A 257 -23.32 7.95 6.70
N PRO A 258 -22.48 8.12 7.72
CA PRO A 258 -22.91 7.84 9.09
C PRO A 258 -24.00 8.83 9.50
N LEU A 259 -25.05 8.31 10.13
CA LEU A 259 -26.25 9.04 10.52
C LEU A 259 -25.99 10.09 11.63
N THR A 260 -24.89 9.95 12.37
CA THR A 260 -24.57 10.80 13.51
C THR A 260 -23.23 11.52 13.37
N ALA A 261 -23.07 12.65 14.04
CA ALA A 261 -21.82 13.38 14.11
C ALA A 261 -20.69 12.51 14.73
N ALA A 262 -21.01 11.73 15.76
CA ALA A 262 -20.06 10.80 16.37
C ALA A 262 -19.61 9.70 15.40
N GLY A 263 -20.51 9.19 14.55
CA GLY A 263 -20.16 8.25 13.49
C GLY A 263 -19.22 8.88 12.44
N LYS A 264 -19.45 10.13 12.05
CA LYS A 264 -18.55 10.86 11.14
C LYS A 264 -17.17 11.06 11.76
N GLU A 265 -17.08 11.40 13.04
CA GLU A 265 -15.82 11.53 13.76
C GLU A 265 -15.10 10.17 13.87
N ALA A 266 -15.86 9.09 14.09
CA ALA A 266 -15.30 7.74 14.12
C ALA A 266 -14.64 7.32 12.80
N LEU A 267 -15.09 7.83 11.67
CA LEU A 267 -14.54 7.57 10.33
C LEU A 267 -13.49 8.60 9.89
N THR A 268 -13.18 9.59 10.73
CA THR A 268 -12.22 10.64 10.40
C THR A 268 -10.97 10.49 11.26
N GLN A 269 -9.82 10.51 10.64
CA GLN A 269 -8.52 10.61 11.30
C GLN A 269 -7.88 11.95 10.96
N ARG A 270 -7.63 12.80 11.96
CA ARG A 270 -6.85 14.02 11.78
C ARG A 270 -5.40 13.68 11.44
N SER A 271 -4.69 14.63 10.83
CA SER A 271 -3.25 14.47 10.60
C SER A 271 -2.52 14.13 11.90
N TYR A 272 -1.51 13.29 11.79
CA TYR A 272 -0.70 12.92 12.94
C TYR A 272 0.74 12.64 12.55
N ALA A 273 1.61 12.68 13.56
CA ALA A 273 2.98 12.23 13.47
C ALA A 273 3.28 11.25 14.60
N THR A 274 4.17 10.29 14.33
CA THR A 274 4.83 9.43 15.33
C THR A 274 6.32 9.67 15.29
N LEU A 275 6.97 9.54 16.45
CA LEU A 275 8.42 9.54 16.61
C LEU A 275 8.83 8.24 17.28
N ASP A 276 9.78 7.54 16.67
CA ASP A 276 10.44 6.39 17.26
C ASP A 276 11.92 6.72 17.44
N LEU A 277 12.52 6.26 18.53
CA LEU A 277 13.94 6.46 18.85
C LEU A 277 14.60 5.10 19.04
N THR A 278 15.83 4.97 18.57
CA THR A 278 16.63 3.77 18.75
C THR A 278 18.01 4.11 19.32
N ALA A 279 18.53 3.22 20.14
CA ALA A 279 19.90 3.32 20.65
C ALA A 279 20.54 1.93 20.62
N HIS A 280 21.67 1.81 19.96
CA HIS A 280 22.41 0.56 19.89
C HIS A 280 23.81 0.76 20.44
N TYR A 281 24.19 -0.11 21.39
CA TYR A 281 25.51 -0.06 22.02
C TYR A 281 26.24 -1.39 21.88
N LYS A 282 27.49 -1.33 21.37
CA LYS A 282 28.37 -2.50 21.25
C LYS A 282 29.19 -2.68 22.51
N ILE A 283 29.05 -3.83 23.19
CA ILE A 283 29.87 -4.26 24.33
C ILE A 283 30.93 -5.22 23.79
N GLY A 284 32.13 -4.71 23.58
CA GLY A 284 33.18 -5.51 22.96
C GLY A 284 32.90 -5.91 21.52
N LYS A 285 33.37 -7.11 21.10
CA LYS A 285 33.26 -7.58 19.71
C LYS A 285 32.02 -8.42 19.45
N SER A 286 31.50 -9.08 20.47
CA SER A 286 30.51 -10.14 20.34
C SER A 286 29.11 -9.76 20.86
N THR A 287 28.98 -8.68 21.64
CA THR A 287 27.72 -8.36 22.32
C THR A 287 27.21 -6.98 21.88
N ARG A 288 25.90 -6.90 21.61
CA ARG A 288 25.20 -5.65 21.31
C ARG A 288 23.92 -5.57 22.17
N ILE A 289 23.67 -4.40 22.73
CA ILE A 289 22.42 -4.01 23.35
C ILE A 289 21.70 -3.06 22.41
N GLY A 290 20.41 -3.27 22.21
CA GLY A 290 19.49 -2.39 21.47
C GLY A 290 18.38 -1.93 22.40
N LEU A 291 17.98 -0.68 22.29
CA LEU A 291 16.78 -0.09 22.88
C LEU A 291 15.98 0.54 21.76
N ASP A 292 14.73 0.13 21.61
CA ASP A 292 13.80 0.65 20.60
C ASP A 292 12.59 1.22 21.33
N PHE A 293 12.39 2.53 21.20
CA PHE A 293 11.32 3.28 21.82
C PHE A 293 10.36 3.77 20.75
N GLU A 294 9.27 3.05 20.55
CA GLU A 294 8.26 3.33 19.54
C GLU A 294 7.20 4.30 20.06
N ASN A 295 6.68 5.15 19.15
CA ASN A 295 5.62 6.11 19.43
C ASN A 295 5.85 6.88 20.74
N VAL A 296 7.03 7.53 20.86
CA VAL A 296 7.54 8.21 22.06
C VAL A 296 6.48 9.11 22.73
N PHE A 297 5.68 9.81 21.93
CA PHE A 297 4.64 10.73 22.41
C PHE A 297 3.32 10.04 22.72
N ASN A 298 3.25 8.71 22.62
CA ASN A 298 2.04 7.91 22.82
C ASN A 298 0.85 8.45 21.99
N LYS A 299 1.12 8.83 20.75
CA LYS A 299 0.08 9.34 19.85
C LYS A 299 -0.95 8.26 19.58
N ARG A 300 -2.19 8.51 19.93
CA ARG A 300 -3.31 7.64 19.56
C ARG A 300 -3.78 8.00 18.17
N TYR A 301 -3.79 7.03 17.25
CA TYR A 301 -4.17 7.22 15.86
C TYR A 301 -4.75 5.94 15.27
N ARG A 302 -5.49 6.10 14.18
CA ARG A 302 -6.02 4.99 13.37
C ARG A 302 -5.41 5.09 11.98
N PRO A 303 -4.56 4.16 11.57
CA PRO A 303 -3.93 4.20 10.24
C PRO A 303 -4.96 4.12 9.11
N MET A 304 -6.05 3.38 9.33
CA MET A 304 -7.21 3.28 8.44
C MET A 304 -8.48 3.45 9.28
N PRO A 305 -9.20 4.58 9.16
CA PRO A 305 -10.34 4.87 10.02
C PRO A 305 -11.54 3.95 9.77
N ASP A 306 -11.67 3.38 8.58
CA ASP A 306 -12.72 2.43 8.17
C ASP A 306 -12.60 1.05 8.85
N ILE A 307 -11.41 0.66 9.28
CA ILE A 307 -11.18 -0.65 9.93
C ILE A 307 -11.26 -0.56 11.47
N HIS A 308 -11.32 0.64 12.04
CA HIS A 308 -11.33 0.89 13.50
C HIS A 308 -10.14 0.30 14.28
N VAL A 309 -9.02 0.03 13.61
CA VAL A 309 -7.80 -0.46 14.25
C VAL A 309 -6.93 0.71 14.67
N TYR A 310 -6.47 0.69 15.91
CA TYR A 310 -5.52 1.67 16.42
C TYR A 310 -4.09 1.27 16.06
N GLY A 311 -3.26 2.28 15.80
CA GLY A 311 -1.81 2.09 15.66
C GLY A 311 -1.14 1.69 16.99
N THR A 312 0.09 1.22 16.88
CA THR A 312 0.90 0.79 18.04
C THR A 312 0.98 1.89 19.09
N PRO A 313 0.64 1.61 20.37
CA PRO A 313 0.85 2.54 21.45
C PRO A 313 2.35 2.70 21.73
N ARG A 314 2.70 3.61 22.65
CA ARG A 314 4.08 3.74 23.12
C ARG A 314 4.58 2.41 23.67
N SER A 315 5.74 1.97 23.18
CA SER A 315 6.39 0.74 23.65
C SER A 315 7.89 0.94 23.75
N LEU A 316 8.53 0.21 24.65
CA LEU A 316 9.97 0.12 24.80
C LEU A 316 10.39 -1.34 24.72
N THR A 317 11.25 -1.64 23.78
CA THR A 317 11.83 -2.97 23.60
C THR A 317 13.33 -2.92 23.87
N ALA A 318 13.83 -3.84 24.70
CA ALA A 318 15.26 -4.05 24.93
C ALA A 318 15.70 -5.37 24.31
N THR A 319 16.76 -5.33 23.53
CA THR A 319 17.33 -6.51 22.84
C THR A 319 18.77 -6.70 23.25
N LEU A 320 19.13 -7.93 23.65
CA LEU A 320 20.52 -8.36 23.84
C LEU A 320 20.88 -9.38 22.76
N LYS A 321 21.87 -9.08 21.95
CA LYS A 321 22.42 -10.01 20.95
C LYS A 321 23.84 -10.37 21.32
N HIS A 322 24.13 -11.66 21.48
CA HIS A 322 25.48 -12.20 21.67
C HIS A 322 25.80 -13.22 20.57
N THR A 323 27.01 -13.12 20.02
CA THR A 323 27.51 -14.05 19.00
C THR A 323 28.69 -14.83 19.65
N PHE A 324 28.56 -16.13 19.71
CA PHE A 324 29.56 -17.04 20.26
C PHE A 324 30.69 -17.33 19.29
#